data_76cc9365979c59acb52d470649f611ba
#
_entry.id   76cc9365979c59acb52d470649f611ba
#
_cell.length_a   1.000
_cell.length_b   1.000
_cell.length_c   1.000
_cell.angle_alpha   90.00
_cell.angle_beta   90.00
_cell.angle_gamma   90.00
#
_symmetry.space_group_name_H-M   'P 1'
#
loop_
_entity.id
_entity.type
_entity.pdbx_description
1 polymer ?
#
loop_
_entity_poly.entity_id
_entity_poly.type
_entity_poly.pdbx_seq_one_letter_code
_entity_poly.pdbx_strand_id
1 'polypeptide(L)'
;MVSFLQFIGVNWPQVNEDKVRELGAHVREFADNIRSTHDEATATVQRIGQSYQGASYEALLAKWGSLSSSHMDELLNACGVVATALDAAADVIVAMKLECIAELAVLAATFVADQAAAVATLGLAEAAEVAIVEAAEKLVDFLTQQLEQYVIGEVIGAAVEPLVGVVSAAVGGLMFQAAENALGVGAGGGAGDGFYVHPDELHAHAEVMHQHAETVAGHAELFRTKLAGVSFE
;
A
#
# COMPACT_ATOMS: atom_id res chain seq x y z
N MET A 1 -21.52 -19.04 17.11
CA MET A 1 -21.17 -19.22 15.70
C MET A 1 -19.99 -20.16 15.53
N VAL A 2 -18.78 -19.83 16.02
CA VAL A 2 -17.58 -20.69 15.89
C VAL A 2 -17.86 -22.13 16.35
N SER A 3 -18.54 -22.31 17.49
CA SER A 3 -18.89 -23.66 18.01
C SER A 3 -19.83 -24.43 17.09
N PHE A 4 -20.72 -23.75 16.36
CA PHE A 4 -21.60 -24.39 15.37
C PHE A 4 -20.80 -24.86 14.15
N LEU A 5 -19.95 -23.97 13.57
CA LEU A 5 -19.10 -24.34 12.43
C LEU A 5 -18.13 -25.47 12.76
N GLN A 6 -17.52 -25.44 13.94
CA GLN A 6 -16.66 -26.53 14.41
C GLN A 6 -17.42 -27.85 14.58
N PHE A 7 -18.66 -27.79 15.06
CA PHE A 7 -19.49 -28.97 15.22
C PHE A 7 -19.85 -29.63 13.89
N ILE A 8 -20.13 -28.81 12.85
CA ILE A 8 -20.46 -29.31 11.52
C ILE A 8 -19.21 -29.53 10.63
N GLY A 9 -17.99 -29.25 11.14
CA GLY A 9 -16.74 -29.50 10.42
C GLY A 9 -16.39 -28.46 9.33
N VAL A 10 -17.05 -27.30 9.31
CA VAL A 10 -16.84 -26.23 8.30
C VAL A 10 -15.77 -25.26 8.77
N ASN A 11 -14.79 -24.99 7.91
CA ASN A 11 -13.71 -24.05 8.19
C ASN A 11 -14.10 -22.63 7.77
N TRP A 12 -13.90 -21.68 8.70
CA TRP A 12 -14.10 -20.25 8.43
C TRP A 12 -13.00 -19.69 7.51
N PRO A 13 -13.34 -18.79 6.53
CA PRO A 13 -12.34 -18.17 5.66
C PRO A 13 -11.24 -17.46 6.44
N GLN A 14 -9.99 -17.67 6.04
CA GLN A 14 -8.80 -17.11 6.70
C GLN A 14 -8.45 -15.67 6.25
N VAL A 15 -9.13 -15.13 5.22
CA VAL A 15 -8.87 -13.76 4.75
C VAL A 15 -8.95 -12.76 5.92
N ASN A 16 -7.85 -12.05 6.14
CA ASN A 16 -7.66 -11.19 7.30
C ASN A 16 -7.72 -9.71 6.90
N GLU A 17 -8.82 -9.04 7.26
CA GLU A 17 -9.04 -7.61 7.00
C GLU A 17 -8.02 -6.70 7.69
N ASP A 18 -7.48 -7.12 8.83
CA ASP A 18 -6.45 -6.35 9.52
C ASP A 18 -5.14 -6.34 8.73
N LYS A 19 -4.85 -7.38 7.95
CA LYS A 19 -3.70 -7.41 7.03
C LYS A 19 -3.89 -6.45 5.86
N VAL A 20 -5.10 -6.25 5.40
CA VAL A 20 -5.40 -5.23 4.38
C VAL A 20 -5.19 -3.82 4.94
N ARG A 21 -5.61 -3.56 6.19
CA ARG A 21 -5.34 -2.29 6.88
C ARG A 21 -3.86 -2.08 7.16
N GLU A 22 -3.14 -3.14 7.55
CA GLU A 22 -1.68 -3.11 7.74
C GLU A 22 -0.97 -2.70 6.45
N LEU A 23 -1.41 -3.22 5.30
CA LEU A 23 -0.92 -2.82 3.99
C LEU A 23 -1.15 -1.32 3.73
N GLY A 24 -2.34 -0.80 4.03
CA GLY A 24 -2.64 0.64 3.95
C GLY A 24 -1.72 1.48 4.85
N ALA A 25 -1.41 0.99 6.04
CA ALA A 25 -0.47 1.65 6.94
C ALA A 25 0.95 1.67 6.38
N HIS A 26 1.42 0.59 5.74
CA HIS A 26 2.73 0.55 5.09
C HIS A 26 2.83 1.52 3.91
N VAL A 27 1.74 1.71 3.15
CA VAL A 27 1.68 2.71 2.07
C VAL A 27 1.83 4.13 2.63
N ARG A 28 1.15 4.44 3.74
CA ARG A 28 1.26 5.76 4.41
C ARG A 28 2.66 6.00 4.96
N GLU A 29 3.22 5.02 5.66
CA GLU A 29 4.59 5.09 6.20
C GLU A 29 5.61 5.33 5.09
N PHE A 30 5.48 4.64 3.96
CA PHE A 30 6.31 4.89 2.80
C PHE A 30 6.19 6.33 2.30
N ALA A 31 4.96 6.84 2.12
CA ALA A 31 4.72 8.21 1.67
C ALA A 31 5.32 9.24 2.63
N ASP A 32 5.20 9.05 3.93
CA ASP A 32 5.74 9.96 4.95
C ASP A 32 7.28 9.94 4.95
N ASN A 33 7.90 8.78 4.81
CA ASN A 33 9.35 8.64 4.72
C ASN A 33 9.90 9.34 3.48
N ILE A 34 9.27 9.14 2.33
CA ILE A 34 9.65 9.82 1.07
C ILE A 34 9.50 11.33 1.20
N ARG A 35 8.39 11.82 1.77
CA ARG A 35 8.16 13.25 2.00
C ARG A 35 9.25 13.84 2.87
N SER A 36 9.56 13.21 4.02
CA SER A 36 10.61 13.68 4.92
C SER A 36 11.96 13.80 4.24
N THR A 37 12.37 12.76 3.50
CA THR A 37 13.64 12.76 2.78
C THR A 37 13.66 13.84 1.68
N HIS A 38 12.53 14.06 0.98
CA HIS A 38 12.42 15.10 -0.03
C HIS A 38 12.52 16.52 0.56
N ASP A 39 11.91 16.75 1.72
CA ASP A 39 11.99 18.04 2.43
C ASP A 39 13.43 18.33 2.89
N GLU A 40 14.15 17.33 3.39
CA GLU A 40 15.56 17.43 3.76
C GLU A 40 16.44 17.70 2.53
N ALA A 41 16.19 17.02 1.41
CA ALA A 41 16.87 17.27 0.15
C ALA A 41 16.60 18.68 -0.36
N THR A 42 15.35 19.17 -0.27
CA THR A 42 14.96 20.54 -0.63
C THR A 42 15.73 21.57 0.18
N ALA A 43 15.85 21.36 1.50
CA ALA A 43 16.65 22.22 2.37
C ALA A 43 18.14 22.20 1.99
N THR A 44 18.65 21.07 1.50
CA THR A 44 20.03 20.97 1.00
C THR A 44 20.20 21.73 -0.30
N VAL A 45 19.28 21.62 -1.26
CA VAL A 45 19.30 22.41 -2.51
C VAL A 45 19.28 23.91 -2.21
N GLN A 46 18.50 24.36 -1.23
CA GLN A 46 18.49 25.77 -0.82
C GLN A 46 19.83 26.22 -0.21
N ARG A 47 20.49 25.36 0.59
CA ARG A 47 21.81 25.65 1.16
C ARG A 47 22.91 25.76 0.12
N ILE A 48 22.80 25.02 -1.00
CA ILE A 48 23.73 25.13 -2.15
C ILE A 48 23.81 26.58 -2.62
N GLY A 49 22.70 27.35 -2.60
CA GLY A 49 22.66 28.75 -2.98
C GLY A 49 23.51 29.70 -2.12
N GLN A 50 23.96 29.24 -0.95
CA GLN A 50 24.89 30.01 -0.09
C GLN A 50 26.34 29.86 -0.57
N SER A 51 26.68 28.71 -1.17
CA SER A 51 28.02 28.34 -1.60
C SER A 51 28.22 28.46 -3.12
N TYR A 52 27.11 28.59 -3.86
CA TYR A 52 27.10 28.62 -5.29
C TYR A 52 25.99 29.56 -5.84
N GLN A 53 26.36 30.56 -6.60
CA GLN A 53 25.47 31.51 -7.26
C GLN A 53 25.77 31.59 -8.75
N GLY A 54 24.73 31.71 -9.58
CA GLY A 54 24.82 31.82 -11.02
C GLY A 54 23.70 31.06 -11.74
N ALA A 55 23.67 31.19 -13.07
CA ALA A 55 22.63 30.64 -13.93
C ALA A 55 22.42 29.11 -13.74
N SER A 56 23.48 28.37 -13.41
CA SER A 56 23.39 26.93 -13.17
C SER A 56 22.67 26.61 -11.87
N TYR A 57 22.81 27.44 -10.83
CA TYR A 57 22.04 27.26 -9.60
C TYR A 57 20.55 27.57 -9.82
N GLU A 58 20.25 28.63 -10.57
CA GLU A 58 18.86 28.94 -10.93
C GLU A 58 18.22 27.81 -11.74
N ALA A 59 18.97 27.20 -12.68
CA ALA A 59 18.53 26.05 -13.44
C ALA A 59 18.29 24.80 -12.53
N LEU A 60 19.17 24.59 -11.53
CA LEU A 60 18.99 23.54 -10.52
C LEU A 60 17.71 23.76 -9.72
N LEU A 61 17.44 24.98 -9.23
CA LEU A 61 16.23 25.32 -8.49
C LEU A 61 14.97 25.10 -9.33
N ALA A 62 14.97 25.56 -10.60
CA ALA A 62 13.85 25.38 -11.50
C ALA A 62 13.57 23.88 -11.76
N LYS A 63 14.62 23.09 -11.96
CA LYS A 63 14.51 21.66 -12.18
C LYS A 63 14.02 20.93 -10.92
N TRP A 64 14.57 21.29 -9.77
CA TRP A 64 14.13 20.73 -8.47
C TRP A 64 12.66 21.04 -8.19
N GLY A 65 12.23 22.28 -8.40
CA GLY A 65 10.83 22.69 -8.27
C GLY A 65 9.89 21.91 -9.19
N SER A 66 10.31 21.69 -10.45
CA SER A 66 9.54 20.87 -11.40
C SER A 66 9.44 19.41 -10.95
N LEU A 67 10.50 18.81 -10.45
CA LEU A 67 10.50 17.44 -9.92
C LEU A 67 9.62 17.32 -8.68
N SER A 68 9.69 18.31 -7.77
CA SER A 68 8.88 18.34 -6.54
C SER A 68 7.39 18.41 -6.87
N SER A 69 6.97 19.31 -7.76
CA SER A 69 5.56 19.53 -8.06
C SER A 69 4.95 18.46 -8.97
N SER A 70 5.73 17.82 -9.86
CA SER A 70 5.17 16.85 -10.81
C SER A 70 5.27 15.40 -10.34
N HIS A 71 6.41 15.00 -9.80
CA HIS A 71 6.63 13.60 -9.45
C HIS A 71 6.39 13.29 -7.97
N MET A 72 6.80 14.18 -7.08
CA MET A 72 6.64 13.96 -5.66
C MET A 72 5.17 14.07 -5.25
N ASP A 73 4.48 15.14 -5.64
CA ASP A 73 3.07 15.33 -5.31
C ASP A 73 2.20 14.23 -5.94
N GLU A 74 2.50 13.81 -7.17
CA GLU A 74 1.79 12.71 -7.82
C GLU A 74 1.98 11.39 -7.06
N LEU A 75 3.21 11.07 -6.65
CA LEU A 75 3.52 9.88 -5.86
C LEU A 75 2.80 9.89 -4.51
N LEU A 76 2.88 11.00 -3.77
CA LEU A 76 2.25 11.13 -2.46
C LEU A 76 0.72 11.05 -2.55
N ASN A 77 0.12 11.66 -3.57
CA ASN A 77 -1.30 11.57 -3.84
C ASN A 77 -1.72 10.13 -4.19
N ALA A 78 -0.98 9.44 -5.04
CA ALA A 78 -1.24 8.04 -5.38
C ALA A 78 -1.19 7.15 -4.12
N CYS A 79 -0.19 7.31 -3.27
CA CYS A 79 -0.11 6.59 -1.99
C CYS A 79 -1.33 6.87 -1.10
N GLY A 80 -1.76 8.13 -0.99
CA GLY A 80 -2.93 8.53 -0.20
C GLY A 80 -4.23 7.90 -0.70
N VAL A 81 -4.45 7.89 -2.01
CA VAL A 81 -5.61 7.26 -2.66
C VAL A 81 -5.61 5.76 -2.40
N VAL A 82 -4.48 5.08 -2.64
CA VAL A 82 -4.36 3.63 -2.45
C VAL A 82 -4.55 3.25 -0.99
N ALA A 83 -3.94 3.96 -0.05
CA ALA A 83 -4.10 3.67 1.37
C ALA A 83 -5.57 3.82 1.83
N THR A 84 -6.29 4.80 1.30
CA THR A 84 -7.72 4.99 1.58
C THR A 84 -8.56 3.88 0.95
N ALA A 85 -8.23 3.46 -0.28
CA ALA A 85 -8.91 2.34 -0.94
C ALA A 85 -8.71 1.02 -0.18
N LEU A 86 -7.51 0.79 0.37
CA LEU A 86 -7.23 -0.40 1.19
C LEU A 86 -8.04 -0.41 2.50
N ASP A 87 -8.20 0.73 3.18
CA ASP A 87 -9.07 0.81 4.36
C ASP A 87 -10.53 0.50 3.99
N ALA A 88 -11.03 1.08 2.90
CA ALA A 88 -12.37 0.79 2.41
C ALA A 88 -12.54 -0.69 2.02
N ALA A 89 -11.53 -1.29 1.40
CA ALA A 89 -11.54 -2.72 1.07
C ALA A 89 -11.61 -3.60 2.32
N ALA A 90 -10.89 -3.26 3.37
CA ALA A 90 -10.97 -3.96 4.65
C ALA A 90 -12.39 -3.90 5.25
N ASP A 91 -13.05 -2.74 5.16
CA ASP A 91 -14.42 -2.57 5.64
C ASP A 91 -15.42 -3.41 4.82
N VAL A 92 -15.23 -3.53 3.51
CA VAL A 92 -16.03 -4.42 2.64
C VAL A 92 -15.84 -5.90 3.05
N ILE A 93 -14.60 -6.33 3.32
CA ILE A 93 -14.33 -7.71 3.81
C ILE A 93 -15.07 -7.97 5.12
N VAL A 94 -15.04 -7.02 6.06
CA VAL A 94 -15.80 -7.12 7.32
C VAL A 94 -17.29 -7.23 7.06
N ALA A 95 -17.84 -6.42 6.17
CA ALA A 95 -19.27 -6.45 5.83
C ALA A 95 -19.69 -7.79 5.24
N MET A 96 -18.92 -8.34 4.29
CA MET A 96 -19.18 -9.68 3.71
C MET A 96 -19.16 -10.77 4.77
N LYS A 97 -18.20 -10.74 5.70
CA LYS A 97 -18.14 -11.69 6.83
C LYS A 97 -19.34 -11.58 7.76
N LEU A 98 -19.77 -10.35 8.09
CA LEU A 98 -20.91 -10.10 8.97
C LEU A 98 -22.23 -10.57 8.33
N GLU A 99 -22.41 -10.37 7.04
CA GLU A 99 -23.58 -10.88 6.30
C GLU A 99 -23.64 -12.41 6.36
N CYS A 100 -22.54 -13.09 6.05
CA CYS A 100 -22.45 -14.53 6.15
C CYS A 100 -22.69 -15.04 7.59
N ILE A 101 -22.16 -14.34 8.62
CA ILE A 101 -22.41 -14.67 10.02
C ILE A 101 -23.90 -14.56 10.36
N ALA A 102 -24.59 -13.55 9.84
CA ALA A 102 -26.02 -13.39 10.08
C ALA A 102 -26.84 -14.53 9.48
N GLU A 103 -26.53 -14.97 8.25
CA GLU A 103 -27.19 -16.11 7.62
C GLU A 103 -26.86 -17.43 8.34
N LEU A 104 -25.60 -17.64 8.72
CA LEU A 104 -25.21 -18.81 9.53
C LEU A 104 -25.89 -18.84 10.90
N ALA A 105 -26.20 -17.68 11.50
CA ALA A 105 -26.94 -17.62 12.75
C ALA A 105 -28.37 -18.15 12.59
N VAL A 106 -29.02 -17.87 11.46
CA VAL A 106 -30.34 -18.40 11.13
C VAL A 106 -30.27 -19.91 10.93
N LEU A 107 -29.28 -20.42 10.19
CA LEU A 107 -29.08 -21.85 9.99
C LEU A 107 -28.81 -22.57 11.32
N ALA A 108 -27.96 -22.01 12.18
CA ALA A 108 -27.67 -22.56 13.51
C ALA A 108 -28.91 -22.60 14.41
N ALA A 109 -29.75 -21.56 14.38
CA ALA A 109 -31.01 -21.54 15.14
C ALA A 109 -31.98 -22.61 14.63
N THR A 110 -32.11 -22.81 13.33
CA THR A 110 -32.91 -23.85 12.70
C THR A 110 -32.41 -25.24 13.08
N PHE A 111 -31.09 -25.45 13.01
CA PHE A 111 -30.44 -26.69 13.40
C PHE A 111 -30.77 -27.09 14.86
N VAL A 112 -30.67 -26.13 15.80
CA VAL A 112 -31.02 -26.39 17.22
C VAL A 112 -32.51 -26.71 17.38
N ALA A 113 -33.39 -26.02 16.63
CA ALA A 113 -34.81 -26.31 16.67
C ALA A 113 -35.16 -27.71 16.13
N ASP A 114 -34.50 -28.13 15.05
CA ASP A 114 -34.69 -29.46 14.43
C ASP A 114 -34.14 -30.56 15.32
N GLN A 115 -33.00 -30.34 16.00
CA GLN A 115 -32.47 -31.25 17.01
C GLN A 115 -33.47 -31.46 18.17
N ALA A 116 -34.09 -30.40 18.64
CA ALA A 116 -35.12 -30.51 19.70
C ALA A 116 -36.38 -31.25 19.21
N ALA A 117 -36.79 -31.08 17.94
CA ALA A 117 -37.88 -31.79 17.32
C ALA A 117 -37.56 -33.28 17.04
N ALA A 118 -36.31 -33.58 16.68
CA ALA A 118 -35.84 -34.95 16.43
C ALA A 118 -35.98 -35.86 17.63
N VAL A 119 -35.73 -35.35 18.83
CA VAL A 119 -35.94 -36.07 20.10
C VAL A 119 -37.42 -36.47 20.28
N ALA A 120 -38.33 -35.65 19.71
CA ALA A 120 -39.77 -35.89 19.80
C ALA A 120 -40.32 -36.83 18.71
N THR A 121 -39.62 -36.97 17.56
CA THR A 121 -40.13 -37.61 16.33
C THR A 121 -39.41 -38.90 15.90
N LEU A 122 -38.52 -39.44 16.74
CA LEU A 122 -37.85 -40.75 16.52
C LEU A 122 -37.15 -40.90 15.15
N GLY A 123 -36.32 -39.95 14.78
CA GLY A 123 -35.35 -40.14 13.67
C GLY A 123 -35.73 -39.52 12.32
N LEU A 124 -36.80 -38.77 12.17
CA LEU A 124 -37.12 -38.06 10.91
C LEU A 124 -36.30 -36.79 10.67
N ALA A 125 -35.49 -36.37 11.66
CA ALA A 125 -34.73 -35.13 11.59
C ALA A 125 -33.35 -35.26 10.94
N GLU A 126 -32.81 -36.45 10.73
CA GLU A 126 -31.49 -36.66 10.15
C GLU A 126 -31.35 -36.02 8.73
N ALA A 127 -32.43 -36.09 7.92
CA ALA A 127 -32.41 -35.49 6.58
C ALA A 127 -32.42 -33.95 6.63
N ALA A 128 -33.07 -33.33 7.61
CA ALA A 128 -33.07 -31.88 7.81
C ALA A 128 -31.71 -31.38 8.33
N GLU A 129 -31.09 -32.10 9.21
CA GLU A 129 -29.75 -31.80 9.74
C GLU A 129 -28.69 -31.79 8.61
N VAL A 130 -28.71 -32.82 7.75
CA VAL A 130 -27.82 -32.90 6.58
C VAL A 130 -28.02 -31.69 5.64
N ALA A 131 -29.27 -31.32 5.37
CA ALA A 131 -29.55 -30.18 4.50
C ALA A 131 -29.06 -28.83 5.10
N ILE A 132 -29.14 -28.66 6.42
CA ILE A 132 -28.64 -27.46 7.10
C ILE A 132 -27.11 -27.41 7.05
N VAL A 133 -26.42 -28.52 7.25
CA VAL A 133 -24.95 -28.63 7.17
C VAL A 133 -24.51 -28.32 5.75
N GLU A 134 -25.12 -28.92 4.72
CA GLU A 134 -24.81 -28.62 3.32
C GLU A 134 -25.06 -27.14 2.96
N ALA A 135 -26.11 -26.52 3.50
CA ALA A 135 -26.39 -25.10 3.28
C ALA A 135 -25.31 -24.23 3.93
N ALA A 136 -24.87 -24.57 5.14
CA ALA A 136 -23.79 -23.83 5.82
C ALA A 136 -22.45 -23.98 5.09
N GLU A 137 -22.10 -25.18 4.60
CA GLU A 137 -20.90 -25.43 3.80
C GLU A 137 -20.93 -24.57 2.51
N LYS A 138 -22.01 -24.62 1.73
CA LYS A 138 -22.16 -23.84 0.52
C LYS A 138 -22.06 -22.34 0.76
N LEU A 139 -22.61 -21.85 1.88
CA LEU A 139 -22.56 -20.43 2.22
C LEU A 139 -21.13 -19.99 2.56
N VAL A 140 -20.38 -20.78 3.33
CA VAL A 140 -18.99 -20.48 3.68
C VAL A 140 -18.07 -20.61 2.47
N ASP A 141 -18.27 -21.61 1.63
CA ASP A 141 -17.53 -21.77 0.37
C ASP A 141 -17.77 -20.59 -0.58
N PHE A 142 -19.02 -20.14 -0.69
CA PHE A 142 -19.36 -18.97 -1.48
C PHE A 142 -18.69 -17.68 -0.94
N LEU A 143 -18.72 -17.47 0.39
CA LEU A 143 -18.02 -16.36 1.02
C LEU A 143 -16.52 -16.44 0.76
N THR A 144 -15.91 -17.62 0.91
CA THR A 144 -14.47 -17.82 0.67
C THR A 144 -14.09 -17.44 -0.75
N GLN A 145 -14.83 -17.92 -1.74
CA GLN A 145 -14.61 -17.58 -3.14
C GLN A 145 -14.78 -16.08 -3.41
N GLN A 146 -15.80 -15.45 -2.84
CA GLN A 146 -16.01 -14.00 -2.98
C GLN A 146 -14.88 -13.19 -2.36
N LEU A 147 -14.42 -13.56 -1.15
CA LEU A 147 -13.31 -12.89 -0.48
C LEU A 147 -12.00 -13.04 -1.26
N GLU A 148 -11.69 -14.24 -1.74
CA GLU A 148 -10.51 -14.48 -2.57
C GLU A 148 -10.53 -13.65 -3.86
N GLN A 149 -11.66 -13.65 -4.58
CA GLN A 149 -11.81 -12.86 -5.80
C GLN A 149 -11.71 -11.35 -5.52
N TYR A 150 -12.29 -10.88 -4.42
CA TYR A 150 -12.23 -9.49 -4.01
C TYR A 150 -10.79 -9.06 -3.67
N VAL A 151 -10.07 -9.86 -2.88
CA VAL A 151 -8.67 -9.58 -2.54
C VAL A 151 -7.77 -9.58 -3.78
N ILE A 152 -7.91 -10.57 -4.66
CA ILE A 152 -7.09 -10.65 -5.88
C ILE A 152 -7.44 -9.51 -6.85
N GLY A 153 -8.71 -9.26 -7.11
CA GLY A 153 -9.14 -8.26 -8.09
C GLY A 153 -8.99 -6.83 -7.60
N GLU A 154 -9.60 -6.50 -6.45
CA GLU A 154 -9.70 -5.11 -5.99
C GLU A 154 -8.52 -4.68 -5.11
N VAL A 155 -8.02 -5.57 -4.23
CA VAL A 155 -6.91 -5.19 -3.35
C VAL A 155 -5.57 -5.29 -4.08
N ILE A 156 -5.26 -6.42 -4.68
CA ILE A 156 -3.98 -6.64 -5.34
C ILE A 156 -3.98 -5.97 -6.72
N GLY A 157 -4.91 -6.34 -7.58
CA GLY A 157 -4.91 -5.90 -8.98
C GLY A 157 -5.24 -4.42 -9.17
N ALA A 158 -6.24 -3.88 -8.47
CA ALA A 158 -6.67 -2.49 -8.65
C ALA A 158 -5.89 -1.48 -7.79
N ALA A 159 -5.33 -1.89 -6.65
CA ALA A 159 -4.64 -0.99 -5.75
C ALA A 159 -3.12 -1.22 -5.68
N VAL A 160 -2.68 -2.44 -5.37
CA VAL A 160 -1.27 -2.72 -5.07
C VAL A 160 -0.39 -2.74 -6.33
N GLU A 161 -0.79 -3.44 -7.38
CA GLU A 161 0.01 -3.55 -8.62
C GLU A 161 0.25 -2.20 -9.29
N PRO A 162 -0.76 -1.32 -9.48
CA PRO A 162 -0.53 0.01 -10.03
C PRO A 162 0.38 0.86 -9.16
N LEU A 163 0.26 0.78 -7.82
CA LEU A 163 1.12 1.53 -6.90
C LEU A 163 2.58 1.11 -7.01
N VAL A 164 2.87 -0.19 -7.11
CA VAL A 164 4.25 -0.69 -7.30
C VAL A 164 4.85 -0.13 -8.59
N GLY A 165 4.06 -0.05 -9.66
CA GLY A 165 4.46 0.57 -10.92
C GLY A 165 4.81 2.06 -10.78
N VAL A 166 3.93 2.83 -10.12
CA VAL A 166 4.13 4.28 -9.88
C VAL A 166 5.35 4.52 -8.99
N VAL A 167 5.49 3.76 -7.90
CA VAL A 167 6.66 3.85 -6.99
C VAL A 167 7.95 3.55 -7.73
N SER A 168 7.99 2.48 -8.52
CA SER A 168 9.19 2.09 -9.28
C SER A 168 9.58 3.14 -10.32
N ALA A 169 8.61 3.71 -11.02
CA ALA A 169 8.83 4.77 -12.01
C ALA A 169 9.28 6.08 -11.35
N ALA A 170 8.64 6.47 -10.25
CA ALA A 170 8.97 7.71 -9.53
C ALA A 170 10.37 7.64 -8.91
N VAL A 171 10.70 6.53 -8.22
CA VAL A 171 12.03 6.34 -7.62
C VAL A 171 13.11 6.25 -8.69
N GLY A 172 12.88 5.50 -9.78
CA GLY A 172 13.80 5.44 -10.93
C GLY A 172 14.01 6.79 -11.56
N GLY A 173 12.97 7.59 -11.77
CA GLY A 173 13.04 8.95 -12.30
C GLY A 173 13.76 9.92 -11.38
N LEU A 174 13.52 9.87 -10.07
CA LEU A 174 14.22 10.71 -9.09
C LEU A 174 15.72 10.40 -9.02
N MET A 175 16.11 9.13 -9.09
CA MET A 175 17.52 8.73 -9.06
C MET A 175 18.26 9.08 -10.36
N PHE A 176 17.64 8.79 -11.51
CA PHE A 176 18.31 8.97 -12.82
C PHE A 176 18.46 10.44 -13.18
N GLN A 177 17.44 11.26 -12.96
CA GLN A 177 17.49 12.69 -13.27
C GLN A 177 18.38 13.48 -12.30
N ALA A 178 18.48 13.08 -11.04
CA ALA A 178 19.40 13.71 -10.11
C ALA A 178 20.86 13.49 -10.53
N ALA A 179 21.20 12.28 -10.99
CA ALA A 179 22.55 11.94 -11.44
C ALA A 179 22.91 12.60 -12.79
N GLU A 180 22.02 12.52 -13.79
CA GLU A 180 22.29 13.12 -15.12
C GLU A 180 22.34 14.65 -15.11
N ASN A 181 21.47 15.31 -14.33
CA ASN A 181 21.44 16.77 -14.30
C ASN A 181 22.57 17.36 -13.44
N ALA A 182 23.06 16.69 -12.42
CA ALA A 182 24.27 17.06 -11.70
C ALA A 182 25.52 16.97 -12.60
N LEU A 183 25.51 16.05 -13.57
CA LEU A 183 26.62 15.85 -14.52
C LEU A 183 26.45 16.66 -15.82
N GLY A 184 25.20 16.97 -16.24
CA GLY A 184 24.91 17.65 -17.51
C GLY A 184 24.96 19.17 -17.50
N VAL A 185 25.00 19.81 -16.34
CA VAL A 185 25.06 21.29 -16.21
C VAL A 185 26.42 21.87 -16.58
N GLY A 186 27.44 21.02 -16.83
CA GLY A 186 28.80 21.44 -17.13
C GLY A 186 29.11 21.91 -18.56
N ALA A 187 28.17 21.88 -19.52
CA ALA A 187 28.53 22.00 -20.93
C ALA A 187 27.96 23.23 -21.69
N GLY A 188 27.55 24.31 -21.06
CA GLY A 188 27.05 25.38 -21.90
C GLY A 188 26.60 26.72 -21.30
N GLY A 189 26.94 27.07 -20.10
CA GLY A 189 26.64 28.37 -19.51
C GLY A 189 27.82 29.33 -19.67
N GLY A 190 27.71 30.29 -20.55
CA GLY A 190 28.69 31.40 -20.65
C GLY A 190 28.79 32.12 -19.29
N ALA A 191 30.01 32.45 -18.87
CA ALA A 191 30.28 33.24 -17.69
C ALA A 191 29.59 34.60 -17.80
N GLY A 192 28.39 34.70 -17.18
CA GLY A 192 27.81 36.02 -16.86
C GLY A 192 28.49 36.57 -15.61
N ASP A 193 28.63 37.90 -15.58
CA ASP A 193 29.20 38.64 -14.45
C ASP A 193 28.48 38.20 -13.13
N GLY A 194 29.21 37.51 -12.23
CA GLY A 194 28.66 37.12 -10.93
C GLY A 194 28.71 35.61 -10.57
N PHE A 195 29.64 34.87 -11.15
CA PHE A 195 29.87 33.47 -10.77
C PHE A 195 30.66 33.40 -9.45
N TYR A 196 30.01 32.79 -8.46
CA TYR A 196 30.60 32.55 -7.15
C TYR A 196 30.47 31.06 -6.80
N VAL A 197 31.60 30.42 -6.47
CA VAL A 197 31.65 29.01 -6.12
C VAL A 197 32.62 28.79 -4.97
N HIS A 198 32.15 28.07 -3.96
CA HIS A 198 32.98 27.37 -2.97
C HIS A 198 33.04 25.89 -3.35
N PRO A 199 34.06 25.40 -4.04
CA PRO A 199 34.07 24.03 -4.57
C PRO A 199 33.94 22.95 -3.48
N ASP A 200 34.60 23.14 -2.33
CA ASP A 200 34.59 22.15 -1.24
C ASP A 200 33.21 22.04 -0.60
N GLU A 201 32.51 23.18 -0.41
CA GLU A 201 31.15 23.20 0.12
C GLU A 201 30.14 22.61 -0.88
N LEU A 202 30.31 22.95 -2.17
CA LEU A 202 29.48 22.37 -3.23
C LEU A 202 29.64 20.86 -3.32
N HIS A 203 30.88 20.36 -3.17
CA HIS A 203 31.15 18.92 -3.14
C HIS A 203 30.50 18.24 -1.92
N ALA A 204 30.59 18.87 -0.74
CA ALA A 204 29.93 18.38 0.46
C ALA A 204 28.38 18.33 0.29
N HIS A 205 27.77 19.34 -0.32
CA HIS A 205 26.33 19.31 -0.61
C HIS A 205 25.94 18.24 -1.65
N ALA A 206 26.77 18.02 -2.67
CA ALA A 206 26.56 16.97 -3.65
C ALA A 206 26.58 15.58 -3.00
N GLU A 207 27.48 15.35 -2.04
CA GLU A 207 27.55 14.11 -1.27
C GLU A 207 26.27 13.89 -0.42
N VAL A 208 25.77 14.96 0.24
CA VAL A 208 24.49 14.90 0.99
C VAL A 208 23.34 14.58 0.04
N MET A 209 23.28 15.17 -1.15
CA MET A 209 22.24 14.86 -2.15
C MET A 209 22.31 13.39 -2.62
N HIS A 210 23.53 12.86 -2.76
CA HIS A 210 23.72 11.44 -3.09
C HIS A 210 23.18 10.53 -1.98
N GLN A 211 23.48 10.85 -0.72
CA GLN A 211 22.92 10.13 0.44
C GLN A 211 21.39 10.19 0.50
N HIS A 212 20.77 11.33 0.15
CA HIS A 212 19.31 11.40 0.04
C HIS A 212 18.76 10.48 -1.05
N ALA A 213 19.42 10.38 -2.20
CA ALA A 213 19.02 9.46 -3.27
C ALA A 213 19.09 7.99 -2.82
N GLU A 214 20.16 7.61 -2.12
CA GLU A 214 20.30 6.27 -1.53
C GLU A 214 19.20 5.99 -0.47
N THR A 215 18.87 6.99 0.35
CA THR A 215 17.81 6.87 1.36
C THR A 215 16.45 6.65 0.70
N VAL A 216 16.12 7.37 -0.37
CA VAL A 216 14.89 7.16 -1.17
C VAL A 216 14.83 5.75 -1.72
N ALA A 217 15.93 5.25 -2.29
CA ALA A 217 16.02 3.87 -2.77
C ALA A 217 15.81 2.85 -1.63
N GLY A 218 16.38 3.12 -0.46
CA GLY A 218 16.20 2.32 0.75
C GLY A 218 14.74 2.26 1.20
N HIS A 219 14.02 3.38 1.18
CA HIS A 219 12.59 3.42 1.51
C HIS A 219 11.74 2.59 0.53
N ALA A 220 12.06 2.65 -0.77
CA ALA A 220 11.37 1.85 -1.78
C ALA A 220 11.61 0.35 -1.60
N GLU A 221 12.84 -0.06 -1.27
CA GLU A 221 13.17 -1.47 -1.02
C GLU A 221 12.52 -1.98 0.27
N LEU A 222 12.52 -1.17 1.33
CA LEU A 222 11.82 -1.49 2.58
C LEU A 222 10.33 -1.68 2.34
N PHE A 223 9.71 -0.75 1.59
CA PHE A 223 8.32 -0.84 1.22
C PHE A 223 8.01 -2.11 0.43
N ARG A 224 8.81 -2.42 -0.59
CA ARG A 224 8.68 -3.65 -1.37
C ARG A 224 8.78 -4.91 -0.51
N THR A 225 9.71 -4.93 0.47
CA THR A 225 9.88 -6.03 1.41
C THR A 225 8.65 -6.19 2.31
N LYS A 226 8.10 -5.08 2.82
CA LYS A 226 6.86 -5.08 3.61
C LYS A 226 5.67 -5.60 2.80
N LEU A 227 5.52 -5.15 1.54
CA LEU A 227 4.48 -5.65 0.63
C LEU A 227 4.57 -7.16 0.42
N ALA A 228 5.78 -7.67 0.15
CA ALA A 228 6.01 -9.09 -0.07
C ALA A 228 5.78 -9.94 1.20
N GLY A 229 5.86 -9.34 2.38
CA GLY A 229 5.62 -9.99 3.68
C GLY A 229 4.15 -10.01 4.11
N VAL A 230 3.26 -9.29 3.45
CA VAL A 230 1.84 -9.28 3.79
C VAL A 230 1.19 -10.54 3.21
N SER A 231 0.68 -11.40 4.10
CA SER A 231 -0.20 -12.51 3.76
C SER A 231 -1.62 -12.13 4.17
N PHE A 232 -2.58 -12.34 3.29
CA PHE A 232 -4.00 -12.08 3.57
C PHE A 232 -4.71 -13.28 4.21
N GLU A 233 -3.96 -14.33 4.52
CA GLU A 233 -4.40 -15.51 5.29
C GLU A 233 -4.04 -15.38 6.77
#